data_eed611b9a83208fee3ac0099ad49533e
#
_entry.id   eed611b9a83208fee3ac0099ad49533e
#
_cell.length_a   1.000
_cell.length_b   1.000
_cell.length_c   1.000
_cell.angle_alpha   90.00
_cell.angle_beta   90.00
_cell.angle_gamma   90.00
#
_symmetry.space_group_name_H-M   'P 1'
#
loop_
_entity.id
_entity.type
_entity.pdbx_description
1 polymer ?
#
loop_
_entity_poly.entity_id
_entity_poly.type
_entity_poly.pdbx_seq_one_letter_code
_entity_poly.pdbx_strand_id
1 'polypeptide(L)' 'MPFANIKVPQAALSSTQKAEIIHRVTDLFVEYLSEAARPHAMVLIEEVPDGGYGRADEVFVIPDAFRAA' A
#
# COMPACT_ATOMS: atom_id res chain seq x y z
N MET A 1 -7.46 -13.98 10.36
CA MET A 1 -6.73 -12.68 10.40
C MET A 1 -6.52 -12.19 8.97
N PRO A 2 -7.33 -11.26 8.46
CA PRO A 2 -7.12 -10.72 7.12
C PRO A 2 -5.86 -9.86 7.08
N PHE A 3 -5.09 -9.99 6.01
CA PHE A 3 -3.83 -9.28 5.86
C PHE A 3 -3.66 -8.81 4.42
N ALA A 4 -3.32 -7.54 4.25
CA ALA A 4 -2.98 -6.99 2.95
C ALA A 4 -1.57 -6.41 3.00
N ASN A 5 -0.76 -6.71 2.00
CA ASN A 5 0.56 -6.13 1.83
C ASN A 5 0.56 -5.35 0.52
N ILE A 6 0.71 -4.04 0.61
CA ILE A 6 0.67 -3.15 -0.55
C ILE A 6 2.06 -2.54 -0.72
N LYS A 7 2.66 -2.79 -1.87
CA LYS A 7 3.97 -2.22 -2.19
C LYS A 7 3.78 -1.04 -3.12
N VAL A 8 4.42 0.06 -2.77
CA VAL A 8 4.34 1.31 -3.55
C VAL A 8 5.74 1.88 -3.73
N PRO A 9 5.94 2.73 -4.74
CA PRO A 9 7.21 3.45 -4.87
C PRO A 9 7.47 4.34 -3.67
N GLN A 10 8.73 4.48 -3.30
CA GLN A 10 9.13 5.41 -2.25
C GLN A 10 8.65 6.82 -2.59
N ALA A 11 8.10 7.51 -1.60
CA ALA A 11 7.58 8.87 -1.72
C ALA A 11 6.37 9.02 -2.67
N ALA A 12 5.71 7.92 -3.03
CA ALA A 12 4.51 7.97 -3.87
C ALA A 12 3.28 8.44 -3.10
N LEU A 13 3.24 8.22 -1.79
CA LEU A 13 2.08 8.53 -0.97
C LEU A 13 2.48 9.38 0.24
N SER A 14 1.63 10.33 0.58
CA SER A 14 1.77 11.07 1.85
C SER A 14 1.30 10.21 3.02
N SER A 15 1.63 10.65 4.24
CA SER A 15 1.15 9.97 5.46
C SER A 15 -0.37 9.92 5.53
N THR A 16 -1.04 11.01 5.12
CA THR A 16 -2.50 11.07 5.09
C THR A 16 -3.07 10.07 4.10
N GLN A 17 -2.46 9.98 2.91
CA GLN A 17 -2.91 9.02 1.90
C GLN A 17 -2.71 7.58 2.34
N LYS A 18 -1.59 7.28 3.00
CA LYS A 18 -1.36 5.95 3.56
C LYS A 18 -2.41 5.58 4.60
N ALA A 19 -2.73 6.51 5.50
CA ALA A 19 -3.76 6.29 6.51
C ALA A 19 -5.12 6.04 5.87
N GLU A 20 -5.45 6.77 4.81
CA GLU A 20 -6.71 6.57 4.09
C GLU A 20 -6.78 5.21 3.40
N ILE A 21 -5.68 4.78 2.78
CA ILE A 21 -5.62 3.45 2.15
C ILE A 21 -5.81 2.36 3.20
N ILE A 22 -5.12 2.48 4.34
CA ILE A 22 -5.28 1.52 5.44
C ILE A 22 -6.73 1.44 5.89
N HIS A 23 -7.38 2.60 6.06
CA HIS A 23 -8.78 2.66 6.47
C HIS A 23 -9.70 2.00 5.43
N ARG A 24 -9.54 2.34 4.17
CA ARG A 24 -10.40 1.80 3.09
C ARG A 24 -10.21 0.31 2.88
N VAL A 25 -8.98 -0.18 2.95
CA VAL A 25 -8.71 -1.61 2.83
C VAL A 25 -9.29 -2.37 4.02
N THR A 26 -9.19 -1.80 5.23
CA THR A 26 -9.81 -2.39 6.41
C THR A 26 -11.32 -2.48 6.25
N ASP A 27 -11.96 -1.40 5.76
CA ASP A 27 -13.40 -1.40 5.50
C ASP A 27 -13.79 -2.46 4.46
N LEU A 28 -12.95 -2.65 3.45
CA LEU A 28 -13.18 -3.68 2.44
C LEU A 28 -13.17 -5.08 3.06
N PHE A 29 -12.22 -5.38 3.93
CA PHE A 29 -12.21 -6.64 4.66
C PHE A 29 -13.48 -6.82 5.49
N VAL A 30 -13.90 -5.78 6.18
CA VAL A 30 -15.10 -5.83 7.03
C VAL A 30 -16.36 -6.09 6.19
N GLU A 31 -16.43 -5.48 5.00
CA GLU A 31 -17.56 -5.67 4.09
C GLU A 31 -17.76 -7.15 3.73
N TYR A 32 -16.67 -7.87 3.51
CA TYR A 32 -16.74 -9.26 3.07
C TYR A 32 -16.62 -10.28 4.20
N LEU A 33 -16.03 -9.92 5.33
CA LEU A 33 -15.76 -10.86 6.40
C LEU A 33 -16.62 -10.64 7.65
N SER A 34 -17.02 -9.45 7.93
CA SER A 34 -17.89 -8.97 9.00
C SER A 34 -17.18 -7.94 9.86
N GLU A 35 -17.96 -7.21 10.67
CA GLU A 35 -17.41 -6.20 11.58
C GLU A 35 -16.45 -6.80 12.62
N ALA A 36 -16.63 -8.06 12.96
CA ALA A 36 -15.74 -8.76 13.90
C ALA A 36 -14.28 -8.83 13.39
N ALA A 37 -14.08 -8.69 12.08
CA ALA A 37 -12.73 -8.71 11.50
C ALA A 37 -11.95 -7.41 11.74
N ARG A 38 -12.63 -6.29 12.00
CA ARG A 38 -11.98 -4.98 12.08
C ARG A 38 -10.79 -4.92 13.04
N PRO A 39 -10.90 -5.40 14.29
CA PRO A 39 -9.75 -5.32 15.20
C PRO A 39 -8.61 -6.27 14.87
N HIS A 40 -8.82 -7.18 13.91
CA HIS A 40 -7.81 -8.16 13.51
C HIS A 40 -7.26 -7.94 12.10
N ALA A 41 -7.83 -7.00 11.34
CA ALA A 41 -7.38 -6.71 10.00
C ALA A 41 -6.02 -5.99 10.04
N MET A 42 -5.10 -6.44 9.21
CA MET A 42 -3.78 -5.84 9.12
C MET A 42 -3.54 -5.36 7.70
N VAL A 43 -3.06 -4.13 7.57
CA VAL A 43 -2.72 -3.55 6.27
C VAL A 43 -1.30 -3.00 6.36
N LEU A 44 -0.42 -3.51 5.53
CA LEU A 44 0.97 -3.08 5.47
C LEU A 44 1.22 -2.36 4.16
N ILE A 45 1.80 -1.17 4.24
CA ILE A 45 2.24 -0.42 3.07
C ILE A 45 3.76 -0.37 3.13
N GLU A 46 4.40 -1.00 2.13
CA GLU A 46 5.85 -1.01 2.03
C GLU A 46 6.29 -0.09 0.91
N GLU A 47 7.23 0.78 1.20
CA GLU A 47 7.82 1.67 0.21
C GLU A 47 9.07 1.03 -0.37
N VAL A 48 9.15 0.99 -1.71
CA VAL A 48 10.29 0.42 -2.41
C VAL A 48 11.08 1.55 -3.04
N PRO A 49 12.36 1.72 -2.67
CA PRO A 49 13.20 2.77 -3.24
C PRO A 49 13.58 2.48 -4.69
N ASP A 50 14.05 3.51 -5.39
CA ASP A 50 14.62 3.35 -6.72
C ASP A 50 15.72 2.28 -6.67
N GLY A 51 15.75 1.44 -7.69
CA GLY A 51 16.66 0.29 -7.73
C GLY A 51 16.02 -0.99 -7.21
N GLY A 52 14.91 -0.89 -6.49
CA GLY A 52 14.21 -2.06 -5.94
C GLY A 52 13.09 -2.59 -6.83
N TYR A 53 12.76 -1.89 -7.93
CA TYR A 53 11.76 -2.36 -8.89
C TYR A 53 12.44 -2.95 -10.11
N GLY A 54 12.01 -4.13 -10.50
CA GLY A 54 12.43 -4.75 -11.74
C GLY A 54 11.24 -5.01 -12.64
N ARG A 55 11.38 -4.71 -13.94
CA ARG A 55 10.37 -5.01 -14.93
C ARG A 55 11.07 -5.38 -16.24
N ALA A 56 10.65 -6.49 -16.84
CA ALA A 56 11.24 -6.97 -18.09
C ALA A 56 12.77 -7.12 -18.02
N ASP A 57 13.25 -7.67 -16.89
CA ASP A 57 14.67 -7.88 -16.61
C ASP A 57 15.50 -6.60 -16.52
N GLU A 58 14.85 -5.46 -16.33
CA GLU A 58 15.53 -4.17 -16.18
C GLU A 58 15.13 -3.51 -14.88
N VAL A 59 16.03 -2.70 -14.33
CA VAL A 59 15.71 -1.86 -13.17
C VAL A 59 14.79 -0.75 -13.62
N PHE A 60 13.63 -0.65 -12.98
CA PHE A 60 12.64 0.38 -13.29
C PHE A 60 12.80 1.55 -12.32
N VAL A 61 13.01 2.73 -12.87
CA VAL A 61 13.09 3.96 -12.09
C VAL A 61 11.71 4.62 -12.08
N ILE A 62 11.24 4.95 -10.89
CA ILE A 62 9.91 5.53 -10.73
C ILE A 62 9.89 6.96 -11.25
N PRO A 63 9.01 7.28 -12.22
CA PRO A 63 8.88 8.64 -12.71
C PRO A 63 8.47 9.62 -11.59
N ASP A 64 8.98 10.85 -11.66
CA ASP A 64 8.67 11.87 -10.66
C ASP A 64 7.17 12.16 -10.57
N ALA A 65 6.43 11.96 -11.65
CA ALA A 65 4.97 12.15 -11.65
C ALA A 65 4.24 11.27 -10.63
N PHE A 66 4.85 10.15 -10.20
CA PHE A 66 4.24 9.24 -9.23
C PHE A 66 4.73 9.47 -7.80
N ARG A 67 5.47 10.53 -7.55
CA ARG A 67 5.94 10.86 -6.21
C ARG A 67 5.02 11.90 -5.59
N ALA A 68 4.75 11.76 -4.30
CA ALA A 68 4.00 12.76 -3.55
C ALA A 68 4.82 14.04 -3.46
N ALA A 69 4.12 15.18 -3.51
CA ALA A 69 4.77 16.49 -3.40
C ALA A 69 5.33 16.71 -1.98
#